data_04ad0511bf0f770c9f782a288ab4e095
#
_entry.id   04ad0511bf0f770c9f782a288ab4e095
#
_cell.length_a   1.000
_cell.length_b   1.000
_cell.length_c   1.000
_cell.angle_alpha   90.00
_cell.angle_beta   90.00
_cell.angle_gamma   90.00
#
_symmetry.space_group_name_H-M   'P 1'
#
loop_
_entity.id
_entity.type
_entity.pdbx_description
1 polymer ?
#
loop_
_entity_poly.entity_id
_entity_poly.type
_entity_poly.pdbx_seq_one_letter_code
_entity_poly.pdbx_strand_id
1 'polypeptide(L)'
;QSYALFPNLSVFSNIAYGLVNNKWNKHDINKRVDELLNLVSLTEHAKKYPSQLSGGEQQRVALARALATSPGLLLLDEPLSALDAKVRVFLRKQIKDLQRKLGVTTIMVTHDQEEAQTMADRIFVMKDGEIIQVGTPTEIYTRANSPFIADFIGIMNFIPATIGKNNKAHCNSVIIDCDTQDFQNNQSVRLAIR
;
A
#
# COMPACT_ATOMS: atom_id res chain seq x y z
N GLN A 1 -12.81 -13.20 -7.26
CA GLN A 1 -11.34 -13.12 -7.32
C GLN A 1 -10.80 -14.31 -6.53
N SER A 2 -10.26 -15.32 -7.21
CA SER A 2 -9.56 -16.41 -6.53
C SER A 2 -8.11 -15.97 -6.33
N TYR A 3 -7.58 -16.12 -5.12
CA TYR A 3 -6.17 -15.84 -4.80
C TYR A 3 -5.20 -16.83 -5.48
N ALA A 4 -5.65 -17.52 -6.51
CA ALA A 4 -4.94 -18.52 -7.30
C ALA A 4 -4.21 -19.57 -6.45
N LEU A 5 -4.77 -19.93 -5.29
CA LEU A 5 -4.25 -21.03 -4.49
C LEU A 5 -4.53 -22.36 -5.16
N PHE A 6 -3.62 -23.30 -5.00
CA PHE A 6 -3.81 -24.67 -5.45
C PHE A 6 -4.83 -25.36 -4.52
N PRO A 7 -6.05 -25.68 -4.99
CA PRO A 7 -7.13 -26.15 -4.12
C PRO A 7 -6.84 -27.50 -3.48
N ASN A 8 -6.04 -28.33 -4.15
CA ASN A 8 -5.70 -29.69 -3.72
C ASN A 8 -4.41 -29.75 -2.87
N LEU A 9 -3.80 -28.61 -2.57
CA LEU A 9 -2.62 -28.51 -1.72
C LEU A 9 -2.99 -27.88 -0.38
N SER A 10 -2.38 -28.38 0.70
CA SER A 10 -2.48 -27.74 2.01
C SER A 10 -1.89 -26.32 2.00
N VAL A 11 -2.15 -25.52 3.03
CA VAL A 11 -1.53 -24.22 3.24
C VAL A 11 -0.01 -24.32 3.20
N PHE A 12 0.57 -25.27 3.94
CA PHE A 12 2.00 -25.56 3.93
C PHE A 12 2.51 -25.83 2.50
N SER A 13 1.84 -26.72 1.78
CA SER A 13 2.25 -27.12 0.42
C SER A 13 2.06 -25.99 -0.62
N ASN A 14 1.05 -25.12 -0.44
CA ASN A 14 0.89 -23.94 -1.25
C ASN A 14 2.09 -22.98 -1.09
N ILE A 15 2.51 -22.72 0.14
CA ILE A 15 3.65 -21.84 0.43
C ILE A 15 4.97 -22.48 -0.06
N ALA A 16 5.14 -23.78 0.18
CA ALA A 16 6.32 -24.54 -0.21
C ALA A 16 6.49 -24.72 -1.71
N TYR A 17 5.43 -24.54 -2.50
CA TYR A 17 5.39 -24.95 -3.91
C TYR A 17 6.56 -24.41 -4.74
N GLY A 18 6.85 -23.11 -4.64
CA GLY A 18 7.98 -22.50 -5.36
C GLY A 18 9.35 -22.99 -4.86
N LEU A 19 9.48 -23.26 -3.57
CA LEU A 19 10.71 -23.76 -2.97
C LEU A 19 11.04 -25.17 -3.43
N VAL A 20 10.00 -26.04 -3.51
CA VAL A 20 10.13 -27.41 -4.03
C VAL A 20 10.58 -27.39 -5.49
N ASN A 21 9.94 -26.55 -6.31
CA ASN A 21 10.31 -26.42 -7.74
C ASN A 21 11.73 -25.88 -7.91
N ASN A 22 12.20 -25.01 -7.02
CA ASN A 22 13.57 -24.52 -6.99
C ASN A 22 14.56 -25.50 -6.34
N LYS A 23 14.14 -26.75 -6.06
CA LYS A 23 14.95 -27.85 -5.53
C LYS A 23 15.61 -27.52 -4.19
N TRP A 24 14.96 -26.74 -3.33
CA TRP A 24 15.43 -26.53 -1.97
C TRP A 24 15.43 -27.83 -1.19
N ASN A 25 16.33 -27.98 -0.25
CA ASN A 25 16.31 -29.16 0.64
C ASN A 25 15.14 -29.08 1.63
N LYS A 26 14.69 -30.23 2.10
CA LYS A 26 13.50 -30.33 2.96
C LYS A 26 13.63 -29.55 4.28
N HIS A 27 14.81 -29.47 4.84
CA HIS A 27 15.04 -28.72 6.10
C HIS A 27 14.80 -27.22 5.89
N ASP A 28 15.37 -26.65 4.84
CA ASP A 28 15.23 -25.22 4.53
C ASP A 28 13.80 -24.86 4.11
N ILE A 29 13.13 -25.76 3.37
CA ILE A 29 11.71 -25.60 3.05
C ILE A 29 10.88 -25.48 4.32
N ASN A 30 11.02 -26.43 5.27
CA ASN A 30 10.28 -26.44 6.51
C ASN A 30 10.52 -25.13 7.28
N LYS A 31 11.79 -24.77 7.48
CA LYS A 31 12.16 -23.54 8.19
C LYS A 31 11.54 -22.30 7.54
N ARG A 32 11.66 -22.18 6.22
CA ARG A 32 11.14 -21.01 5.48
C ARG A 32 9.60 -20.91 5.54
N VAL A 33 8.93 -22.05 5.38
CA VAL A 33 7.46 -22.09 5.47
C VAL A 33 6.98 -21.76 6.88
N ASP A 34 7.62 -22.27 7.92
CA ASP A 34 7.29 -21.95 9.32
C ASP A 34 7.48 -20.45 9.62
N GLU A 35 8.58 -19.85 9.14
CA GLU A 35 8.79 -18.40 9.24
C GLU A 35 7.64 -17.61 8.60
N LEU A 36 7.21 -18.01 7.41
CA LEU A 36 6.13 -17.34 6.67
C LEU A 36 4.75 -17.57 7.29
N LEU A 37 4.47 -18.77 7.79
CA LEU A 37 3.23 -19.06 8.51
C LEU A 37 3.11 -18.22 9.78
N ASN A 38 4.20 -18.04 10.52
CA ASN A 38 4.26 -17.16 11.68
C ASN A 38 4.02 -15.69 11.26
N LEU A 39 4.68 -15.24 10.17
CA LEU A 39 4.54 -13.88 9.64
C LEU A 39 3.08 -13.53 9.36
N VAL A 40 2.34 -14.44 8.71
CA VAL A 40 0.94 -14.21 8.34
C VAL A 40 -0.07 -14.71 9.38
N SER A 41 0.39 -15.14 10.57
CA SER A 41 -0.44 -15.64 11.67
C SER A 41 -1.35 -16.81 11.25
N LEU A 42 -0.78 -17.80 10.55
CA LEU A 42 -1.50 -18.99 10.07
C LEU A 42 -0.82 -20.32 10.46
N THR A 43 0.01 -20.33 11.48
CA THR A 43 0.75 -21.53 11.91
C THR A 43 -0.19 -22.72 12.20
N GLU A 44 -1.29 -22.48 12.92
CA GLU A 44 -2.32 -23.47 13.23
C GLU A 44 -3.05 -24.01 11.98
N HIS A 45 -2.94 -23.30 10.85
CA HIS A 45 -3.65 -23.62 9.62
C HIS A 45 -2.78 -24.38 8.60
N ALA A 46 -1.53 -24.69 8.92
CA ALA A 46 -0.56 -25.29 8.00
C ALA A 46 -1.09 -26.55 7.25
N LYS A 47 -1.91 -27.35 7.90
CA LYS A 47 -2.47 -28.59 7.35
C LYS A 47 -3.83 -28.41 6.68
N LYS A 48 -4.47 -27.24 6.79
CA LYS A 48 -5.77 -26.97 6.15
C LYS A 48 -5.62 -26.78 4.64
N TYR A 49 -6.74 -26.97 3.94
CA TYR A 49 -6.86 -26.71 2.50
C TYR A 49 -7.53 -25.37 2.26
N PRO A 50 -7.37 -24.74 1.08
CA PRO A 50 -7.98 -23.45 0.75
C PRO A 50 -9.50 -23.38 1.02
N SER A 51 -10.23 -24.46 0.75
CA SER A 51 -11.68 -24.56 0.99
C SER A 51 -12.08 -24.45 2.48
N GLN A 52 -11.13 -24.62 3.39
CA GLN A 52 -11.33 -24.55 4.84
C GLN A 52 -10.94 -23.19 5.43
N LEU A 53 -10.59 -22.23 4.57
CA LEU A 53 -10.10 -20.92 4.94
C LEU A 53 -11.08 -19.82 4.54
N SER A 54 -11.18 -18.79 5.36
CA SER A 54 -11.83 -17.52 4.97
C SER A 54 -11.07 -16.83 3.82
N GLY A 55 -11.72 -15.89 3.12
CA GLY A 55 -11.08 -15.13 2.04
C GLY A 55 -9.82 -14.39 2.49
N GLY A 56 -9.84 -13.79 3.67
CA GLY A 56 -8.67 -13.11 4.23
C GLY A 56 -7.52 -14.07 4.59
N GLU A 57 -7.83 -15.29 5.07
CA GLU A 57 -6.80 -16.31 5.30
C GLU A 57 -6.20 -16.81 3.98
N GLN A 58 -7.01 -17.02 2.95
CA GLN A 58 -6.54 -17.38 1.61
C GLN A 58 -5.60 -16.30 1.04
N GLN A 59 -5.95 -15.02 1.20
CA GLN A 59 -5.12 -13.89 0.79
C GLN A 59 -3.76 -13.91 1.49
N ARG A 60 -3.73 -14.15 2.79
CA ARG A 60 -2.48 -14.30 3.56
C ARG A 60 -1.62 -15.48 3.11
N VAL A 61 -2.23 -16.61 2.77
CA VAL A 61 -1.51 -17.76 2.19
C VAL A 61 -0.90 -17.40 0.84
N ALA A 62 -1.63 -16.71 -0.03
CA ALA A 62 -1.14 -16.26 -1.33
C ALA A 62 0.06 -15.31 -1.18
N LEU A 63 -0.03 -14.37 -0.23
CA LEU A 63 1.07 -13.46 0.10
C LEU A 63 2.30 -14.23 0.61
N ALA A 64 2.13 -15.16 1.55
CA ALA A 64 3.22 -15.99 2.05
C ALA A 64 3.88 -16.82 0.94
N ARG A 65 3.08 -17.37 0.02
CA ARG A 65 3.59 -18.10 -1.15
C ARG A 65 4.41 -17.21 -2.08
N ALA A 66 3.97 -15.99 -2.33
CA ALA A 66 4.70 -15.04 -3.17
C ALA A 66 6.05 -14.64 -2.55
N LEU A 67 6.13 -14.55 -1.22
CA LEU A 67 7.33 -14.23 -0.46
C LEU A 67 8.29 -15.41 -0.26
N ALA A 68 7.82 -16.64 -0.48
CA ALA A 68 8.58 -17.86 -0.13
C ALA A 68 9.94 -17.93 -0.84
N THR A 69 9.98 -17.66 -2.11
CA THR A 69 11.18 -17.76 -2.95
C THR A 69 12.15 -16.57 -2.81
N SER A 70 11.81 -15.58 -1.98
CA SER A 70 12.59 -14.33 -1.84
C SER A 70 12.90 -13.69 -3.20
N PRO A 71 11.87 -13.31 -3.98
CA PRO A 71 12.04 -12.83 -5.34
C PRO A 71 12.80 -11.48 -5.37
N GLY A 72 13.52 -11.18 -6.44
CA GLY A 72 14.15 -9.86 -6.64
C GLY A 72 13.13 -8.74 -6.89
N LEU A 73 11.95 -9.09 -7.44
CA LEU A 73 10.81 -8.19 -7.65
C LEU A 73 9.53 -8.86 -7.14
N LEU A 74 8.79 -8.15 -6.30
CA LEU A 74 7.50 -8.58 -5.79
C LEU A 74 6.40 -7.68 -6.36
N LEU A 75 5.39 -8.29 -6.98
CA LEU A 75 4.21 -7.61 -7.51
C LEU A 75 3.00 -7.97 -6.65
N LEU A 76 2.35 -6.97 -6.07
CA LEU A 76 1.20 -7.12 -5.20
C LEU A 76 0.02 -6.30 -5.74
N ASP A 77 -1.08 -6.97 -6.03
CA ASP A 77 -2.32 -6.34 -6.45
C ASP A 77 -3.34 -6.44 -5.31
N GLU A 78 -3.63 -5.31 -4.67
CA GLU A 78 -4.51 -5.18 -3.50
C GLU A 78 -4.28 -6.25 -2.41
N PRO A 79 -3.05 -6.42 -1.90
CA PRO A 79 -2.68 -7.58 -1.10
C PRO A 79 -3.35 -7.66 0.28
N LEU A 80 -4.01 -6.59 0.73
CA LEU A 80 -4.60 -6.49 2.06
C LEU A 80 -6.10 -6.12 2.02
N SER A 81 -6.71 -6.08 0.85
CA SER A 81 -8.09 -5.56 0.65
C SER A 81 -9.18 -6.39 1.37
N ALA A 82 -9.01 -7.71 1.48
CA ALA A 82 -9.98 -8.61 2.10
C ALA A 82 -9.78 -8.80 3.62
N LEU A 83 -8.92 -7.99 4.25
CA LEU A 83 -8.56 -8.13 5.65
C LEU A 83 -9.33 -7.14 6.54
N ASP A 84 -9.61 -7.56 7.77
CA ASP A 84 -10.08 -6.64 8.81
C ASP A 84 -9.01 -5.59 9.19
N ALA A 85 -9.44 -4.46 9.75
CA ALA A 85 -8.57 -3.32 10.02
C ALA A 85 -7.37 -3.67 10.94
N LYS A 86 -7.56 -4.52 11.96
CA LYS A 86 -6.49 -4.86 12.91
C LYS A 86 -5.42 -5.73 12.25
N VAL A 87 -5.85 -6.74 11.49
CA VAL A 87 -4.96 -7.63 10.75
C VAL A 87 -4.21 -6.85 9.67
N ARG A 88 -4.88 -5.92 8.98
CA ARG A 88 -4.28 -5.06 7.95
C ARG A 88 -3.14 -4.22 8.53
N VAL A 89 -3.37 -3.51 9.65
CA VAL A 89 -2.33 -2.70 10.31
C VAL A 89 -1.13 -3.56 10.70
N PHE A 90 -1.37 -4.74 11.29
CA PHE A 90 -0.31 -5.66 11.66
C PHE A 90 0.50 -6.12 10.45
N LEU A 91 -0.17 -6.60 9.39
CA LEU A 91 0.51 -7.11 8.20
C LEU A 91 1.23 -6.03 7.40
N ARG A 92 0.72 -4.80 7.32
CA ARG A 92 1.45 -3.66 6.71
C ARG A 92 2.85 -3.53 7.30
N LYS A 93 2.94 -3.50 8.63
CA LYS A 93 4.23 -3.41 9.33
C LYS A 93 5.13 -4.60 9.02
N GLN A 94 4.59 -5.82 9.14
CA GLN A 94 5.36 -7.05 8.92
C GLN A 94 5.90 -7.17 7.48
N ILE A 95 5.08 -6.82 6.47
CA ILE A 95 5.49 -6.82 5.07
C ILE A 95 6.59 -5.79 4.84
N LYS A 96 6.45 -4.57 5.36
CA LYS A 96 7.46 -3.53 5.22
C LYS A 96 8.80 -3.93 5.87
N ASP A 97 8.75 -4.50 7.08
CA ASP A 97 9.93 -4.98 7.78
C ASP A 97 10.62 -6.12 7.00
N LEU A 98 9.82 -7.04 6.43
CA LEU A 98 10.33 -8.12 5.61
C LEU A 98 10.95 -7.62 4.29
N GLN A 99 10.30 -6.68 3.60
CA GLN A 99 10.84 -6.05 2.39
C GLN A 99 12.21 -5.43 2.65
N ARG A 100 12.32 -4.68 3.75
CA ARG A 100 13.60 -4.06 4.17
C ARG A 100 14.66 -5.10 4.47
N LYS A 101 14.29 -6.15 5.23
CA LYS A 101 15.20 -7.24 5.60
C LYS A 101 15.71 -8.02 4.38
N LEU A 102 14.86 -8.22 3.38
CA LEU A 102 15.20 -8.99 2.18
C LEU A 102 15.76 -8.12 1.05
N GLY A 103 15.66 -6.78 1.14
CA GLY A 103 16.07 -5.88 0.06
C GLY A 103 15.26 -6.06 -1.24
N VAL A 104 14.01 -6.54 -1.13
CA VAL A 104 13.15 -6.87 -2.29
C VAL A 104 12.51 -5.61 -2.84
N THR A 105 12.70 -5.33 -4.12
CA THR A 105 11.93 -4.31 -4.84
C THR A 105 10.46 -4.75 -4.91
N THR A 106 9.55 -3.87 -4.51
CA THR A 106 8.11 -4.20 -4.51
C THR A 106 7.33 -3.14 -5.25
N ILE A 107 6.45 -3.59 -6.15
CA ILE A 107 5.40 -2.76 -6.75
C ILE A 107 4.08 -3.23 -6.18
N MET A 108 3.34 -2.30 -5.56
CA MET A 108 2.05 -2.60 -4.95
C MET A 108 0.97 -1.69 -5.54
N VAL A 109 -0.12 -2.28 -5.98
CA VAL A 109 -1.34 -1.56 -6.33
C VAL A 109 -2.28 -1.61 -5.13
N THR A 110 -2.80 -0.46 -4.73
CA THR A 110 -3.79 -0.36 -3.64
C THR A 110 -4.68 0.85 -3.86
N HIS A 111 -5.92 0.76 -3.40
CA HIS A 111 -6.83 1.90 -3.27
C HIS A 111 -6.86 2.46 -1.84
N ASP A 112 -6.14 1.83 -0.91
CA ASP A 112 -6.02 2.27 0.48
C ASP A 112 -4.88 3.29 0.61
N GLN A 113 -5.25 4.54 0.89
CA GLN A 113 -4.30 5.65 1.02
C GLN A 113 -3.32 5.44 2.18
N GLU A 114 -3.78 4.84 3.27
CA GLU A 114 -2.96 4.58 4.45
C GLU A 114 -1.90 3.51 4.15
N GLU A 115 -2.24 2.50 3.33
CA GLU A 115 -1.26 1.53 2.82
C GLU A 115 -0.18 2.23 1.99
N ALA A 116 -0.60 3.04 1.01
CA ALA A 116 0.34 3.77 0.15
C ALA A 116 1.26 4.67 0.97
N GLN A 117 0.71 5.46 1.91
CA GLN A 117 1.48 6.41 2.71
C GLN A 117 2.44 5.74 3.70
N THR A 118 2.07 4.57 4.26
CA THR A 118 2.88 3.92 5.30
C THR A 118 3.90 2.92 4.75
N MET A 119 3.60 2.29 3.61
CA MET A 119 4.44 1.23 3.05
C MET A 119 5.38 1.70 1.94
N ALA A 120 4.97 2.65 1.10
CA ALA A 120 5.74 3.04 -0.07
C ALA A 120 6.93 3.96 0.25
N ASP A 121 8.00 3.83 -0.53
CA ASP A 121 9.08 4.82 -0.62
C ASP A 121 8.75 5.87 -1.70
N ARG A 122 8.01 5.46 -2.74
CA ARG A 122 7.46 6.34 -3.78
C ARG A 122 6.03 5.93 -4.12
N ILE A 123 5.17 6.92 -4.33
CA ILE A 123 3.77 6.75 -4.71
C ILE A 123 3.58 7.26 -6.14
N PHE A 124 2.88 6.48 -6.94
CA PHE A 124 2.40 6.84 -8.27
C PHE A 124 0.89 6.99 -8.19
N VAL A 125 0.38 8.22 -8.22
CA VAL A 125 -1.06 8.45 -8.24
C VAL A 125 -1.56 8.36 -9.66
N MET A 126 -2.51 7.46 -9.90
CA MET A 126 -3.10 7.20 -11.22
C MET A 126 -4.56 7.63 -11.26
N LYS A 127 -4.99 8.16 -12.39
CA LYS A 127 -6.39 8.46 -12.71
C LYS A 127 -6.61 8.24 -14.20
N ASP A 128 -7.71 7.59 -14.56
CA ASP A 128 -8.13 7.36 -15.94
C ASP A 128 -7.03 6.72 -16.82
N GLY A 129 -6.18 5.85 -16.22
CA GLY A 129 -5.06 5.18 -16.88
C GLY A 129 -3.77 5.99 -16.99
N GLU A 130 -3.75 7.24 -16.52
CA GLU A 130 -2.59 8.13 -16.57
C GLU A 130 -1.96 8.33 -15.18
N ILE A 131 -0.64 8.52 -15.14
CA ILE A 131 0.07 8.91 -13.93
C ILE A 131 -0.03 10.43 -13.77
N ILE A 132 -0.71 10.88 -12.70
CA ILE A 132 -0.95 12.31 -12.45
C ILE A 132 0.15 12.92 -11.60
N GLN A 133 0.65 12.18 -10.60
CA GLN A 133 1.76 12.65 -9.76
C GLN A 133 2.59 11.46 -9.29
N VAL A 134 3.90 11.71 -9.16
CA VAL A 134 4.86 10.76 -8.56
C VAL A 134 5.64 11.51 -7.49
N GLY A 135 5.79 10.89 -6.32
CA GLY A 135 6.58 11.50 -5.24
C GLY A 135 6.72 10.55 -4.04
N THR A 136 7.44 11.00 -3.03
CA THR A 136 7.43 10.37 -1.72
C THR A 136 6.07 10.56 -1.04
N PRO A 137 5.69 9.74 -0.05
CA PRO A 137 4.46 9.94 0.71
C PRO A 137 4.30 11.39 1.23
N THR A 138 5.38 11.97 1.74
CA THR A 138 5.37 13.35 2.25
C THR A 138 5.12 14.36 1.13
N GLU A 139 5.76 14.23 -0.04
CA GLU A 139 5.54 15.14 -1.18
C GLU A 139 4.12 15.07 -1.71
N ILE A 140 3.57 13.85 -1.88
CA ILE A 140 2.19 13.66 -2.33
C ILE A 140 1.20 14.26 -1.32
N TYR A 141 1.50 14.13 -0.02
CA TYR A 141 0.67 14.70 1.03
C TYR A 141 0.75 16.23 1.12
N THR A 142 1.96 16.82 1.05
CA THR A 142 2.18 18.25 1.31
C THR A 142 2.18 19.11 0.05
N ARG A 143 2.44 18.52 -1.12
CA ARG A 143 2.60 19.23 -2.41
C ARG A 143 1.75 18.56 -3.49
N ALA A 144 0.46 18.41 -3.22
CA ALA A 144 -0.50 17.93 -4.23
C ALA A 144 -0.53 18.88 -5.41
N ASN A 145 -0.26 18.39 -6.63
CA ASN A 145 -0.21 19.20 -7.85
C ASN A 145 -1.59 19.49 -8.46
N SER A 146 -2.65 18.93 -7.89
CA SER A 146 -4.02 19.15 -8.35
C SER A 146 -5.04 19.03 -7.22
N PRO A 147 -6.23 19.67 -7.34
CA PRO A 147 -7.31 19.50 -6.39
C PRO A 147 -7.74 18.04 -6.22
N PHE A 148 -7.66 17.26 -7.30
CA PHE A 148 -7.97 15.83 -7.25
C PHE A 148 -7.05 15.08 -6.28
N ILE A 149 -5.74 15.29 -6.38
CA ILE A 149 -4.77 14.61 -5.49
C ILE A 149 -4.91 15.10 -4.06
N ALA A 150 -5.13 16.40 -3.87
CA ALA A 150 -5.33 16.98 -2.56
C ALA A 150 -6.51 16.34 -1.82
N ASP A 151 -7.63 16.14 -2.51
CA ASP A 151 -8.84 15.48 -1.99
C ASP A 151 -8.67 13.97 -1.87
N PHE A 152 -7.98 13.34 -2.84
CA PHE A 152 -7.76 11.91 -2.86
C PHE A 152 -6.85 11.42 -1.72
N ILE A 153 -5.85 12.21 -1.29
CA ILE A 153 -4.84 11.81 -0.26
C ILE A 153 -5.21 12.29 1.15
N GLY A 154 -6.43 12.65 1.39
CA GLY A 154 -6.89 13.02 2.74
C GLY A 154 -8.12 13.92 2.69
N ILE A 155 -8.68 14.20 3.86
CA ILE A 155 -9.81 15.11 3.97
C ILE A 155 -9.30 16.53 3.72
N MET A 156 -9.83 17.18 2.67
CA MET A 156 -9.42 18.50 2.26
C MET A 156 -10.61 19.47 2.29
N ASN A 157 -10.40 20.64 2.88
CA ASN A 157 -11.36 21.72 2.82
C ASN A 157 -10.94 22.72 1.73
N PHE A 158 -11.80 22.96 0.74
CA PHE A 158 -11.57 23.95 -0.31
C PHE A 158 -12.34 25.24 0.00
N ILE A 159 -11.61 26.27 0.35
CA ILE A 159 -12.18 27.56 0.75
C ILE A 159 -11.94 28.58 -0.37
N PRO A 160 -12.99 29.28 -0.87
CA PRO A 160 -12.81 30.37 -1.83
C PRO A 160 -11.97 31.49 -1.22
N ALA A 161 -11.01 31.98 -1.98
CA ALA A 161 -10.10 33.03 -1.54
C ALA A 161 -9.71 33.96 -2.71
N THR A 162 -9.18 35.12 -2.39
CA THR A 162 -8.58 36.06 -3.35
C THR A 162 -7.12 36.28 -2.97
N ILE A 163 -6.22 36.19 -3.92
CA ILE A 163 -4.80 36.44 -3.71
C ILE A 163 -4.56 37.92 -3.40
N GLY A 164 -3.93 38.15 -2.26
CA GLY A 164 -3.45 39.47 -1.83
C GLY A 164 -1.97 39.67 -2.11
N LYS A 165 -1.41 40.75 -1.55
CA LYS A 165 0.03 41.01 -1.59
C LYS A 165 0.78 40.20 -0.52
N ASN A 166 2.10 40.03 -0.71
CA ASN A 166 3.03 39.46 0.29
C ASN A 166 2.67 38.06 0.74
N ASN A 167 2.42 37.16 -0.21
CA ASN A 167 2.11 35.74 0.08
C ASN A 167 0.89 35.56 1.00
N LYS A 168 -0.16 36.32 0.75
CA LYS A 168 -1.40 36.27 1.54
C LYS A 168 -2.59 35.93 0.65
N ALA A 169 -3.53 35.17 1.21
CA ALA A 169 -4.83 34.95 0.61
C ALA A 169 -5.93 35.46 1.55
N HIS A 170 -6.91 36.13 0.98
CA HIS A 170 -8.05 36.68 1.70
C HIS A 170 -9.24 35.74 1.56
N CYS A 171 -9.69 35.18 2.69
CA CYS A 171 -10.86 34.32 2.81
C CYS A 171 -11.90 35.05 3.66
N ASN A 172 -12.85 35.74 3.05
CA ASN A 172 -13.82 36.59 3.76
C ASN A 172 -13.08 37.61 4.68
N SER A 173 -13.23 37.46 5.99
CA SER A 173 -12.59 38.31 7.00
C SER A 173 -11.24 37.77 7.50
N VAL A 174 -10.77 36.62 7.03
CA VAL A 174 -9.54 35.97 7.48
C VAL A 174 -8.46 36.12 6.42
N ILE A 175 -7.26 36.44 6.86
CA ILE A 175 -6.07 36.51 6.00
C ILE A 175 -5.18 35.32 6.38
N ILE A 176 -4.80 34.53 5.37
CA ILE A 176 -4.01 33.32 5.54
C ILE A 176 -2.69 33.50 4.79
N ASP A 177 -1.58 33.21 5.44
CA ASP A 177 -0.28 33.16 4.81
C ASP A 177 -0.19 31.86 3.94
N CYS A 178 0.14 32.03 2.66
CA CYS A 178 0.23 30.92 1.74
C CYS A 178 1.24 31.23 0.63
N ASP A 179 1.74 30.21 -0.05
CA ASP A 179 2.58 30.40 -1.22
C ASP A 179 1.71 30.89 -2.38
N THR A 180 2.03 32.07 -2.89
CA THR A 180 1.30 32.75 -3.97
C THR A 180 2.18 33.08 -5.18
N GLN A 181 3.40 32.51 -5.28
CA GLN A 181 4.39 32.87 -6.30
C GLN A 181 3.86 32.70 -7.74
N ASP A 182 2.99 31.70 -7.94
CA ASP A 182 2.44 31.36 -9.26
C ASP A 182 1.13 32.07 -9.57
N PHE A 183 0.64 33.00 -8.70
CA PHE A 183 -0.65 33.64 -8.83
C PHE A 183 -0.55 35.16 -8.91
N GLN A 184 -1.49 35.77 -9.64
CA GLN A 184 -1.59 37.24 -9.75
C GLN A 184 -2.38 37.80 -8.57
N ASN A 185 -2.02 39.05 -8.17
CA ASN A 185 -2.81 39.81 -7.19
C ASN A 185 -4.27 39.95 -7.66
N ASN A 186 -5.22 39.80 -6.74
CA ASN A 186 -6.66 39.81 -6.96
C ASN A 186 -7.20 38.60 -7.77
N GLN A 187 -6.40 37.60 -8.03
CA GLN A 187 -6.87 36.36 -8.65
C GLN A 187 -7.76 35.57 -7.67
N SER A 188 -8.92 35.12 -8.18
CA SER A 188 -9.78 34.17 -7.41
C SER A 188 -9.21 32.78 -7.45
N VAL A 189 -9.06 32.17 -6.29
CA VAL A 189 -8.50 30.82 -6.08
C VAL A 189 -9.33 30.05 -5.07
N ARG A 190 -9.03 28.79 -4.92
CA ARG A 190 -9.50 27.99 -3.80
C ARG A 190 -8.31 27.54 -2.98
N LEU A 191 -8.27 27.88 -1.70
CA LEU A 191 -7.29 27.34 -0.77
C LEU A 191 -7.68 25.93 -0.38
N ALA A 192 -6.72 25.03 -0.44
CA ALA A 192 -6.85 23.67 0.03
C ALA A 192 -6.22 23.59 1.43
N ILE A 193 -7.04 23.34 2.45
CA ILE A 193 -6.63 23.33 3.86
C ILE A 193 -6.98 21.96 4.46
N ARG A 194 -6.03 21.36 5.16
CA ARG A 194 -6.21 20.12 5.92
C ARG A 194 -6.43 20.39 7.39
#